data_60a4ade38de3e8ac44de721a1cb1d8f5
#
_entry.id   60a4ade38de3e8ac44de721a1cb1d8f5
#
_cell.length_a   1.000
_cell.length_b   1.000
_cell.length_c   1.000
_cell.angle_alpha   90.00
_cell.angle_beta   90.00
_cell.angle_gamma   90.00
#
_symmetry.space_group_name_H-M   'P 1'
#
loop_
_entity.id
_entity.type
_entity.pdbx_description
1 polymer ?
#
loop_
_entity_poly.entity_id
_entity_poly.type
_entity_poly.pdbx_seq_one_letter_code
_entity_poly.pdbx_strand_id
1 'polypeptide(L)'
;MYSLLLTIIYVAFISLGLPDSLVGAGWPVMHEDLGVPLAFAGIITMIIAGGTIVSSLASDRLTRRFGAGLVTAVSVGMTAAALVGFSFSGAFWMLCLWAIPYGLGAGAVDAALNNYVALHYAARHMNWLHSFWGLGASISPFIMSHALGTQLGWSGAYGIVGTIQIALTVVLLASLPLWGRVNPVRPASPDDEADSSGKGGAHVPLAQALRIPGVLLVLTAFFAYCALESTAILWASTYLVTDRGVDTATAAAFASLFLLGITGGRFLAGFFADRIGDTLLIRGGFATVAVGVVLIALPLETDVLALAGLVVAGLGCAPIYPAIIHSTPVNFGRRSSQAIIGIQMAAAYTGSTLAPPLFGVLSAWAGTWIFPLFIAVLVALGLLMSERLNGLVARRAAGDRAGAVTPA
;
A
#
# COMPACT_ATOMS: atom_id res chain seq x y z
N MET A 1 -19.86 11.88 -15.33
CA MET A 1 -19.27 12.50 -14.14
C MET A 1 -18.56 11.49 -13.24
N TYR A 2 -19.17 10.33 -12.95
CA TYR A 2 -18.50 9.23 -12.22
C TYR A 2 -17.15 8.81 -12.85
N SER A 3 -17.09 8.68 -14.17
CA SER A 3 -15.87 8.29 -14.89
C SER A 3 -14.75 9.33 -14.80
N LEU A 4 -15.06 10.62 -14.84
CA LEU A 4 -14.05 11.68 -14.79
C LEU A 4 -13.34 11.73 -13.42
N LEU A 5 -14.11 11.72 -12.32
CA LEU A 5 -13.51 11.71 -10.97
C LEU A 5 -12.67 10.45 -10.74
N LEU A 6 -13.16 9.28 -11.18
CA LEU A 6 -12.42 8.04 -11.08
C LEU A 6 -11.11 8.08 -11.87
N THR A 7 -11.13 8.67 -13.07
CA THR A 7 -9.90 8.88 -13.85
C THR A 7 -8.90 9.77 -13.10
N ILE A 8 -9.38 10.87 -12.50
CA ILE A 8 -8.53 11.75 -11.69
C ILE A 8 -7.93 11.01 -10.50
N ILE A 9 -8.72 10.15 -9.83
CA ILE A 9 -8.25 9.31 -8.72
C ILE A 9 -7.17 8.32 -9.21
N TYR A 10 -7.35 7.67 -10.35
CA TYR A 10 -6.32 6.79 -10.91
C TYR A 10 -5.03 7.53 -11.27
N VAL A 11 -5.14 8.72 -11.87
CA VAL A 11 -3.97 9.57 -12.15
C VAL A 11 -3.29 10.00 -10.85
N ALA A 12 -4.05 10.30 -9.80
CA ALA A 12 -3.49 10.59 -8.48
C ALA A 12 -2.70 9.40 -7.92
N PHE A 13 -3.15 8.15 -8.12
CA PHE A 13 -2.42 6.96 -7.69
C PHE A 13 -1.17 6.68 -8.53
N ILE A 14 -1.18 6.94 -9.85
CA ILE A 14 0.06 6.94 -10.66
C ILE A 14 1.05 7.93 -10.06
N SER A 15 0.57 9.13 -9.75
CA SER A 15 1.39 10.19 -9.17
C SER A 15 1.94 9.84 -7.78
N LEU A 16 1.22 9.09 -6.97
CA LEU A 16 1.71 8.57 -5.68
C LEU A 16 2.84 7.55 -5.86
N GLY A 17 2.74 6.69 -6.88
CA GLY A 17 3.77 5.70 -7.18
C GLY A 17 5.04 6.30 -7.77
N LEU A 18 4.93 7.41 -8.52
CA LEU A 18 6.09 8.01 -9.19
C LEU A 18 7.27 8.32 -8.25
N PRO A 19 7.12 8.92 -7.07
CA PRO A 19 8.26 9.24 -6.22
C PRO A 19 8.81 8.06 -5.42
N ASP A 20 8.05 6.97 -5.24
CA ASP A 20 8.42 5.87 -4.34
C ASP A 20 9.72 5.15 -4.74
N SER A 21 10.00 5.05 -6.04
CA SER A 21 11.21 4.40 -6.55
C SER A 21 12.36 5.37 -6.86
N LEU A 22 12.14 6.70 -6.75
CA LEU A 22 13.17 7.69 -7.11
C LEU A 22 14.39 7.63 -6.19
N VAL A 23 14.18 7.52 -4.87
CA VAL A 23 15.28 7.44 -3.90
C VAL A 23 16.14 6.23 -4.21
N GLY A 24 15.53 5.05 -4.37
CA GLY A 24 16.27 3.83 -4.66
C GLY A 24 17.05 3.88 -5.99
N ALA A 25 16.43 4.44 -7.04
CA ALA A 25 17.05 4.52 -8.36
C ALA A 25 18.19 5.59 -8.43
N GLY A 26 18.05 6.70 -7.71
CA GLY A 26 19.02 7.80 -7.75
C GLY A 26 20.11 7.71 -6.69
N TRP A 27 19.89 6.97 -5.61
CA TRP A 27 20.74 6.97 -4.43
C TRP A 27 22.21 6.59 -4.69
N PRO A 28 22.54 5.65 -5.57
CA PRO A 28 23.95 5.35 -5.89
C PRO A 28 24.76 6.57 -6.33
N VAL A 29 24.14 7.53 -7.00
CA VAL A 29 24.78 8.80 -7.41
C VAL A 29 24.60 9.88 -6.35
N MET A 30 23.39 9.99 -5.77
CA MET A 30 23.05 11.00 -4.78
C MET A 30 23.97 10.98 -3.56
N HIS A 31 24.28 9.79 -3.03
CA HIS A 31 25.10 9.68 -1.83
C HIS A 31 26.54 10.13 -2.06
N GLU A 32 27.09 9.90 -3.26
CA GLU A 32 28.42 10.36 -3.66
C GLU A 32 28.45 11.90 -3.81
N ASP A 33 27.47 12.46 -4.55
CA ASP A 33 27.34 13.91 -4.75
C ASP A 33 27.17 14.67 -3.43
N LEU A 34 26.46 14.08 -2.47
CA LEU A 34 26.19 14.67 -1.15
C LEU A 34 27.29 14.35 -0.10
N GLY A 35 28.26 13.52 -0.46
CA GLY A 35 29.38 13.13 0.41
C GLY A 35 28.93 12.35 1.67
N VAL A 36 27.92 11.50 1.55
CA VAL A 36 27.37 10.73 2.69
C VAL A 36 27.48 9.23 2.47
N PRO A 37 27.52 8.41 3.55
CA PRO A 37 27.52 6.96 3.46
C PRO A 37 26.28 6.41 2.71
N LEU A 38 26.45 5.32 1.95
CA LEU A 38 25.37 4.64 1.23
C LEU A 38 24.17 4.29 2.14
N ALA A 39 24.43 3.91 3.39
CA ALA A 39 23.42 3.55 4.38
C ALA A 39 22.45 4.71 4.74
N PHE A 40 22.78 5.97 4.43
CA PHE A 40 21.96 7.14 4.77
C PHE A 40 20.64 7.21 3.98
N ALA A 41 20.47 6.45 2.90
CA ALA A 41 19.16 6.23 2.27
C ALA A 41 18.10 5.81 3.29
N GLY A 42 18.48 4.92 4.22
CA GLY A 42 17.61 4.44 5.28
C GLY A 42 17.06 5.55 6.18
N ILE A 43 17.81 6.61 6.41
CA ILE A 43 17.36 7.76 7.23
C ILE A 43 16.20 8.49 6.51
N ILE A 44 16.37 8.78 5.21
CA ILE A 44 15.33 9.44 4.41
C ILE A 44 14.06 8.58 4.37
N THR A 45 14.20 7.30 4.05
CA THR A 45 13.05 6.38 3.97
C THR A 45 12.36 6.19 5.31
N MET A 46 13.08 6.16 6.43
CA MET A 46 12.50 6.11 7.77
C MET A 46 11.75 7.39 8.14
N ILE A 47 12.25 8.58 7.76
CA ILE A 47 11.56 9.85 7.99
C ILE A 47 10.25 9.87 7.18
N ILE A 48 10.30 9.46 5.91
CA ILE A 48 9.12 9.36 5.06
C ILE A 48 8.11 8.39 5.68
N ALA A 49 8.54 7.16 6.03
CA ALA A 49 7.66 6.15 6.64
C ALA A 49 7.04 6.63 7.96
N GLY A 50 7.83 7.30 8.82
CA GLY A 50 7.33 7.88 10.06
C GLY A 50 6.26 8.94 9.82
N GLY A 51 6.50 9.86 8.87
CA GLY A 51 5.53 10.87 8.45
C GLY A 51 4.25 10.26 7.88
N THR A 52 4.40 9.21 7.05
CA THR A 52 3.29 8.47 6.44
C THR A 52 2.43 7.77 7.51
N ILE A 53 3.03 7.12 8.50
CA ILE A 53 2.32 6.51 9.62
C ILE A 53 1.53 7.57 10.41
N VAL A 54 2.16 8.67 10.77
CA VAL A 54 1.53 9.75 11.54
C VAL A 54 0.34 10.36 10.79
N SER A 55 0.51 10.67 9.50
CA SER A 55 -0.55 11.29 8.70
C SER A 55 -1.69 10.33 8.38
N SER A 56 -1.40 9.03 8.19
CA SER A 56 -2.43 8.00 8.02
C SER A 56 -3.32 7.88 9.26
N LEU A 57 -2.73 7.90 10.46
CA LEU A 57 -3.49 7.91 11.72
C LEU A 57 -4.34 9.18 11.91
N ALA A 58 -3.90 10.32 11.37
CA ALA A 58 -4.63 11.58 11.40
C ALA A 58 -5.70 11.69 10.30
N SER A 59 -5.72 10.78 9.32
CA SER A 59 -6.52 10.90 8.09
C SER A 59 -8.02 10.96 8.33
N ASP A 60 -8.56 10.25 9.34
CA ASP A 60 -9.98 10.31 9.69
C ASP A 60 -10.39 11.74 10.12
N ARG A 61 -9.61 12.36 11.02
CA ARG A 61 -9.88 13.72 11.45
C ARG A 61 -9.80 14.74 10.32
N LEU A 62 -8.76 14.58 9.46
CA LEU A 62 -8.55 15.46 8.31
C LEU A 62 -9.68 15.32 7.28
N THR A 63 -10.02 14.09 6.92
CA THR A 63 -11.04 13.79 5.90
C THR A 63 -12.44 14.22 6.35
N ARG A 64 -12.79 14.03 7.62
CA ARG A 64 -14.07 14.50 8.17
C ARG A 64 -14.17 16.01 8.20
N ARG A 65 -13.07 16.71 8.50
CA ARG A 65 -13.07 18.18 8.60
C ARG A 65 -13.03 18.86 7.24
N PHE A 66 -12.25 18.33 6.29
CA PHE A 66 -11.91 18.99 5.03
C PHE A 66 -12.47 18.28 3.80
N GLY A 67 -12.94 17.03 3.95
CA GLY A 67 -13.36 16.18 2.84
C GLY A 67 -12.19 15.48 2.15
N ALA A 68 -12.46 14.32 1.54
CA ALA A 68 -11.43 13.50 0.86
C ALA A 68 -10.74 14.26 -0.28
N GLY A 69 -11.49 15.06 -1.06
CA GLY A 69 -10.94 15.81 -2.20
C GLY A 69 -9.88 16.84 -1.79
N LEU A 70 -10.16 17.67 -0.75
CA LEU A 70 -9.20 18.68 -0.30
C LEU A 70 -8.00 18.03 0.38
N VAL A 71 -8.21 16.97 1.20
CA VAL A 71 -7.10 16.21 1.79
C VAL A 71 -6.20 15.67 0.69
N THR A 72 -6.76 15.06 -0.36
CA THR A 72 -5.99 14.57 -1.52
C THR A 72 -5.19 15.69 -2.19
N ALA A 73 -5.83 16.82 -2.50
CA ALA A 73 -5.17 17.93 -3.20
C ALA A 73 -4.02 18.53 -2.38
N VAL A 74 -4.24 18.78 -1.07
CA VAL A 74 -3.21 19.32 -0.16
C VAL A 74 -2.06 18.32 0.01
N SER A 75 -2.37 17.06 0.17
CA SER A 75 -1.38 15.99 0.33
C SER A 75 -0.47 15.82 -0.89
N VAL A 76 -1.06 15.80 -2.10
CA VAL A 76 -0.28 15.77 -3.36
C VAL A 76 0.54 17.06 -3.50
N GLY A 77 0.00 18.21 -3.09
CA GLY A 77 0.75 19.47 -3.05
C GLY A 77 1.93 19.43 -2.10
N MET A 78 1.81 18.78 -0.94
CA MET A 78 2.93 18.61 0.01
C MET A 78 4.01 17.69 -0.57
N THR A 79 3.64 16.58 -1.21
CA THR A 79 4.61 15.71 -1.88
C THR A 79 5.27 16.42 -3.07
N ALA A 80 4.51 17.20 -3.85
CA ALA A 80 5.05 18.02 -4.93
C ALA A 80 6.09 19.03 -4.42
N ALA A 81 5.76 19.76 -3.36
CA ALA A 81 6.69 20.70 -2.73
C ALA A 81 7.96 20.00 -2.21
N ALA A 82 7.80 18.83 -1.62
CA ALA A 82 8.94 18.04 -1.15
C ALA A 82 9.86 17.60 -2.29
N LEU A 83 9.30 17.11 -3.40
CA LEU A 83 10.08 16.69 -4.58
C LEU A 83 10.83 17.89 -5.23
N VAL A 84 10.17 19.04 -5.33
CA VAL A 84 10.82 20.28 -5.76
C VAL A 84 11.93 20.65 -4.77
N GLY A 85 11.68 20.55 -3.47
CA GLY A 85 12.70 20.74 -2.44
C GLY A 85 13.88 19.79 -2.58
N PHE A 86 13.64 18.50 -2.89
CA PHE A 86 14.71 17.54 -3.18
C PHE A 86 15.53 17.97 -4.39
N SER A 87 14.90 18.49 -5.45
CA SER A 87 15.62 18.93 -6.65
C SER A 87 16.56 20.13 -6.41
N PHE A 88 16.30 20.95 -5.40
CA PHE A 88 17.16 22.06 -4.99
C PHE A 88 18.10 21.74 -3.82
N SER A 89 18.10 20.51 -3.34
CA SER A 89 18.89 20.12 -2.17
C SER A 89 20.35 19.88 -2.55
N GLY A 90 21.24 20.70 -2.02
CA GLY A 90 22.70 20.56 -2.14
C GLY A 90 23.37 19.90 -0.93
N ALA A 91 22.59 19.46 0.08
CA ALA A 91 23.12 18.81 1.28
C ALA A 91 22.13 17.78 1.83
N PHE A 92 22.64 16.72 2.46
CA PHE A 92 21.83 15.61 2.98
C PHE A 92 20.74 16.04 3.98
N TRP A 93 21.04 16.97 4.88
CA TRP A 93 20.06 17.47 5.86
C TRP A 93 18.86 18.15 5.20
N MET A 94 19.03 18.74 4.01
CA MET A 94 17.92 19.34 3.25
C MET A 94 16.96 18.24 2.76
N LEU A 95 17.49 17.10 2.29
CA LEU A 95 16.67 15.94 1.93
C LEU A 95 15.88 15.42 3.13
N CYS A 96 16.53 15.32 4.31
CA CYS A 96 15.83 14.93 5.54
C CYS A 96 14.70 15.90 5.92
N LEU A 97 14.91 17.21 5.75
CA LEU A 97 13.89 18.22 6.02
C LEU A 97 12.70 18.07 5.06
N TRP A 98 12.94 17.89 3.76
CA TRP A 98 11.88 17.71 2.77
C TRP A 98 11.21 16.33 2.83
N ALA A 99 11.87 15.33 3.37
CA ALA A 99 11.29 14.02 3.63
C ALA A 99 10.08 14.06 4.60
N ILE A 100 10.04 15.08 5.50
CA ILE A 100 8.94 15.27 6.44
C ILE A 100 7.62 15.61 5.72
N PRO A 101 7.50 16.71 4.95
CA PRO A 101 6.27 17.00 4.21
C PRO A 101 5.95 15.93 3.16
N TYR A 102 6.96 15.26 2.60
CA TYR A 102 6.74 14.11 1.72
C TYR A 102 5.94 13.00 2.43
N GLY A 103 6.44 12.49 3.56
CA GLY A 103 5.77 11.42 4.31
C GLY A 103 4.39 11.82 4.82
N LEU A 104 4.26 13.04 5.36
CA LEU A 104 2.96 13.55 5.83
C LEU A 104 1.93 13.66 4.69
N GLY A 105 2.35 14.06 3.49
CA GLY A 105 1.50 14.06 2.31
C GLY A 105 1.09 12.65 1.87
N ALA A 106 2.06 11.74 1.74
CA ALA A 106 1.84 10.39 1.23
C ALA A 106 0.79 9.60 2.05
N GLY A 107 0.89 9.58 3.39
CA GLY A 107 -0.01 8.77 4.20
C GLY A 107 -1.45 9.28 4.27
N ALA A 108 -1.66 10.59 4.31
CA ALA A 108 -3.00 11.16 4.40
C ALA A 108 -3.79 10.92 3.09
N VAL A 109 -3.16 11.08 1.92
CA VAL A 109 -3.80 10.86 0.63
C VAL A 109 -4.11 9.38 0.42
N ASP A 110 -3.19 8.49 0.77
CA ASP A 110 -3.39 7.05 0.61
C ASP A 110 -4.60 6.57 1.41
N ALA A 111 -4.67 6.90 2.70
CA ALA A 111 -5.82 6.56 3.54
C ALA A 111 -7.14 7.20 3.07
N ALA A 112 -7.11 8.46 2.61
CA ALA A 112 -8.31 9.16 2.17
C ALA A 112 -8.86 8.58 0.86
N LEU A 113 -8.01 8.32 -0.13
CA LEU A 113 -8.42 7.78 -1.42
C LEU A 113 -8.86 6.32 -1.32
N ASN A 114 -8.15 5.49 -0.55
CA ASN A 114 -8.53 4.11 -0.31
C ASN A 114 -9.93 4.02 0.31
N ASN A 115 -10.21 4.81 1.35
CA ASN A 115 -11.55 4.84 1.94
C ASN A 115 -12.60 5.39 0.97
N TYR A 116 -12.27 6.46 0.23
CA TYR A 116 -13.20 7.02 -0.75
C TYR A 116 -13.59 5.98 -1.82
N VAL A 117 -12.62 5.27 -2.37
CA VAL A 117 -12.86 4.22 -3.37
C VAL A 117 -13.63 3.04 -2.75
N ALA A 118 -13.28 2.62 -1.54
CA ALA A 118 -13.99 1.53 -0.84
C ALA A 118 -15.47 1.85 -0.57
N LEU A 119 -15.82 3.12 -0.38
CA LEU A 119 -17.20 3.56 -0.12
C LEU A 119 -18.01 3.81 -1.40
N HIS A 120 -17.36 4.28 -2.48
CA HIS A 120 -18.06 4.84 -3.64
C HIS A 120 -17.93 4.00 -4.91
N TYR A 121 -17.02 3.01 -4.94
CA TYR A 121 -16.73 2.20 -6.12
C TYR A 121 -16.70 0.70 -5.80
N ALA A 122 -16.81 -0.14 -6.84
CA ALA A 122 -16.77 -1.59 -6.73
C ALA A 122 -15.32 -2.11 -6.53
N ALA A 123 -15.17 -3.36 -6.08
CA ALA A 123 -13.88 -4.01 -5.77
C ALA A 123 -12.88 -3.98 -6.93
N ARG A 124 -13.35 -4.06 -8.18
CA ARG A 124 -12.50 -3.94 -9.38
C ARG A 124 -11.72 -2.63 -9.41
N HIS A 125 -12.33 -1.52 -8.99
CA HIS A 125 -11.69 -0.20 -9.02
C HIS A 125 -10.61 -0.08 -7.95
N MET A 126 -10.74 -0.78 -6.83
CA MET A 126 -9.70 -0.86 -5.82
C MET A 126 -8.45 -1.60 -6.36
N ASN A 127 -8.64 -2.71 -7.06
CA ASN A 127 -7.55 -3.44 -7.70
C ASN A 127 -6.85 -2.59 -8.78
N TRP A 128 -7.62 -1.93 -9.64
CA TRP A 128 -7.04 -1.06 -10.68
C TRP A 128 -6.32 0.15 -10.08
N LEU A 129 -6.85 0.72 -9.00
CA LEU A 129 -6.22 1.82 -8.27
C LEU A 129 -4.78 1.47 -7.89
N HIS A 130 -4.58 0.32 -7.25
CA HIS A 130 -3.25 -0.14 -6.84
C HIS A 130 -2.38 -0.62 -8.01
N SER A 131 -2.99 -1.06 -9.11
CA SER A 131 -2.25 -1.32 -10.36
C SER A 131 -1.69 -0.03 -10.97
N PHE A 132 -2.45 1.06 -10.94
CA PHE A 132 -1.98 2.37 -11.39
C PHE A 132 -0.86 2.94 -10.52
N TRP A 133 -0.89 2.71 -9.19
CA TRP A 133 0.25 3.01 -8.33
C TRP A 133 1.51 2.26 -8.78
N GLY A 134 1.40 0.94 -9.03
CA GLY A 134 2.50 0.13 -9.52
C GLY A 134 3.04 0.61 -10.88
N LEU A 135 2.18 1.11 -11.77
CA LEU A 135 2.59 1.74 -13.01
C LEU A 135 3.44 2.98 -12.76
N GLY A 136 3.02 3.86 -11.83
CA GLY A 136 3.80 5.04 -11.42
C GLY A 136 5.17 4.67 -10.87
N ALA A 137 5.22 3.71 -9.95
CA ALA A 137 6.46 3.21 -9.36
C ALA A 137 7.42 2.59 -10.40
N SER A 138 6.85 1.99 -11.46
CA SER A 138 7.64 1.41 -12.56
C SER A 138 8.18 2.46 -13.54
N ILE A 139 7.51 3.60 -13.70
CA ILE A 139 7.94 4.67 -14.62
C ILE A 139 9.11 5.48 -14.03
N SER A 140 9.12 5.70 -12.72
CA SER A 140 10.06 6.63 -12.11
C SER A 140 11.55 6.26 -12.25
N PRO A 141 11.98 4.97 -12.21
CA PRO A 141 13.36 4.61 -12.49
C PRO A 141 13.81 4.99 -13.91
N PHE A 142 12.91 4.96 -14.90
CA PHE A 142 13.21 5.41 -16.26
C PHE A 142 13.42 6.93 -16.32
N ILE A 143 12.60 7.71 -15.59
CA ILE A 143 12.80 9.17 -15.46
C ILE A 143 14.16 9.45 -14.83
N MET A 144 14.51 8.73 -13.74
CA MET A 144 15.80 8.87 -13.07
C MET A 144 16.95 8.47 -14.00
N SER A 145 16.86 7.33 -14.68
CA SER A 145 17.87 6.87 -15.64
C SER A 145 18.10 7.87 -16.78
N HIS A 146 17.02 8.42 -17.35
CA HIS A 146 17.12 9.44 -18.38
C HIS A 146 17.81 10.71 -17.84
N ALA A 147 17.43 11.18 -16.66
CA ALA A 147 18.01 12.38 -16.07
C ALA A 147 19.48 12.18 -15.72
N LEU A 148 19.88 11.03 -15.20
CA LEU A 148 21.28 10.70 -14.89
C LEU A 148 22.15 10.57 -16.18
N GLY A 149 21.55 10.11 -17.29
CA GLY A 149 22.21 10.05 -18.59
C GLY A 149 22.36 11.42 -19.30
N THR A 150 21.83 12.48 -18.73
CA THR A 150 21.88 13.85 -19.23
C THR A 150 22.53 14.79 -18.24
N GLN A 151 22.65 16.09 -18.56
CA GLN A 151 23.14 17.11 -17.62
C GLN A 151 22.13 17.47 -16.51
N LEU A 152 20.93 16.90 -16.52
CA LEU A 152 19.90 17.15 -15.51
C LEU A 152 20.25 16.54 -14.15
N GLY A 153 20.97 15.43 -14.13
CA GLY A 153 21.33 14.72 -12.92
C GLY A 153 20.11 14.22 -12.13
N TRP A 154 20.33 13.68 -10.94
CA TRP A 154 19.25 13.21 -10.06
C TRP A 154 18.31 14.35 -9.61
N SER A 155 18.83 15.55 -9.41
CA SER A 155 18.02 16.72 -9.06
C SER A 155 16.98 17.05 -10.14
N GLY A 156 17.34 16.91 -11.43
CA GLY A 156 16.41 17.06 -12.53
C GLY A 156 15.31 16.03 -12.55
N ALA A 157 15.58 14.77 -12.19
CA ALA A 157 14.55 13.74 -12.08
C ALA A 157 13.49 14.12 -11.03
N TYR A 158 13.90 14.58 -9.85
CA TYR A 158 13.01 15.10 -8.82
C TYR A 158 12.22 16.31 -9.29
N GLY A 159 12.86 17.23 -10.03
CA GLY A 159 12.23 18.40 -10.63
C GLY A 159 11.12 18.03 -11.63
N ILE A 160 11.38 17.04 -12.50
CA ILE A 160 10.39 16.53 -13.47
C ILE A 160 9.17 15.96 -12.73
N VAL A 161 9.38 15.04 -11.80
CA VAL A 161 8.26 14.40 -11.07
C VAL A 161 7.54 15.44 -10.19
N GLY A 162 8.25 16.34 -9.54
CA GLY A 162 7.68 17.46 -8.78
C GLY A 162 6.78 18.34 -9.64
N THR A 163 7.21 18.67 -10.86
CA THR A 163 6.40 19.47 -11.81
C THR A 163 5.12 18.72 -12.23
N ILE A 164 5.22 17.42 -12.50
CA ILE A 164 4.04 16.58 -12.79
C ILE A 164 3.05 16.63 -11.61
N GLN A 165 3.53 16.50 -10.39
CA GLN A 165 2.68 16.56 -9.20
C GLN A 165 2.11 17.96 -8.92
N ILE A 166 2.80 19.03 -9.23
CA ILE A 166 2.24 20.39 -9.17
C ILE A 166 1.07 20.51 -10.14
N ALA A 167 1.24 20.08 -11.39
CA ALA A 167 0.17 20.10 -12.38
C ALA A 167 -1.04 19.27 -11.92
N LEU A 168 -0.80 18.09 -11.36
CA LEU A 168 -1.87 17.27 -10.80
C LEU A 168 -2.54 17.93 -9.58
N THR A 169 -1.79 18.59 -8.72
CA THR A 169 -2.36 19.35 -7.58
C THR A 169 -3.35 20.40 -8.07
N VAL A 170 -3.03 21.13 -9.15
CA VAL A 170 -3.94 22.09 -9.76
C VAL A 170 -5.20 21.41 -10.29
N VAL A 171 -5.06 20.27 -10.97
CA VAL A 171 -6.20 19.47 -11.46
C VAL A 171 -7.08 18.98 -10.29
N LEU A 172 -6.47 18.50 -9.20
CA LEU A 172 -7.18 18.05 -8.00
C LEU A 172 -7.95 19.20 -7.34
N LEU A 173 -7.35 20.38 -7.20
CA LEU A 173 -8.03 21.58 -6.68
C LEU A 173 -9.21 21.98 -7.57
N ALA A 174 -9.05 21.98 -8.91
CA ALA A 174 -10.11 22.26 -9.86
C ALA A 174 -11.24 21.20 -9.82
N SER A 175 -10.92 19.95 -9.43
CA SER A 175 -11.87 18.84 -9.35
C SER A 175 -12.71 18.83 -8.07
N LEU A 176 -12.42 19.65 -7.07
CA LEU A 176 -13.09 19.63 -5.75
C LEU A 176 -14.64 19.61 -5.85
N PRO A 177 -15.31 20.35 -6.77
CA PRO A 177 -16.75 20.29 -6.89
C PRO A 177 -17.32 18.93 -7.33
N LEU A 178 -16.48 18.03 -7.89
CA LEU A 178 -16.91 16.72 -8.34
C LEU A 178 -17.04 15.70 -7.19
N TRP A 179 -16.26 15.87 -6.13
CA TRP A 179 -16.18 14.91 -5.02
C TRP A 179 -17.48 14.77 -4.23
N GLY A 180 -18.22 15.83 -4.06
CA GLY A 180 -19.53 15.81 -3.38
C GLY A 180 -20.69 15.30 -4.24
N ARG A 181 -20.48 15.04 -5.54
CA ARG A 181 -21.54 14.65 -6.48
C ARG A 181 -21.63 13.13 -6.69
N VAL A 182 -20.72 12.36 -6.13
CA VAL A 182 -20.67 10.89 -6.27
C VAL A 182 -21.36 10.26 -5.08
N ASN A 183 -22.51 9.61 -5.31
CA ASN A 183 -23.23 8.88 -4.27
C ASN A 183 -22.52 7.56 -3.95
N PRO A 184 -22.48 7.13 -2.68
CA PRO A 184 -21.95 5.85 -2.29
C PRO A 184 -22.67 4.69 -2.99
N VAL A 185 -21.93 3.71 -3.47
CA VAL A 185 -22.48 2.49 -4.12
C VAL A 185 -23.18 1.59 -3.11
N ARG A 186 -22.77 1.65 -1.84
CA ARG A 186 -23.34 0.84 -0.77
C ARG A 186 -24.38 1.64 0.01
N PRO A 187 -25.63 1.14 0.15
CA PRO A 187 -26.63 1.77 1.02
C PRO A 187 -26.09 1.86 2.45
N ALA A 188 -26.48 2.89 3.17
CA ALA A 188 -26.24 2.99 4.59
C ALA A 188 -26.91 1.80 5.31
N SER A 189 -26.25 1.26 6.34
CA SER A 189 -26.90 0.32 7.23
C SER A 189 -27.93 1.06 8.11
N PRO A 190 -28.92 0.37 8.72
CA PRO A 190 -29.85 1.02 9.64
C PRO A 190 -29.17 1.82 10.77
N ASP A 191 -27.99 1.37 11.20
CA ASP A 191 -27.18 2.06 12.22
C ASP A 191 -26.53 3.35 11.69
N ASP A 192 -26.23 3.41 10.36
CA ASP A 192 -25.71 4.60 9.71
C ASP A 192 -26.81 5.66 9.50
N GLU A 193 -28.08 5.25 9.35
CA GLU A 193 -29.24 6.14 9.16
C GLU A 193 -29.68 6.80 10.49
N ALA A 194 -29.62 6.07 11.60
CA ALA A 194 -30.00 6.59 12.92
C ALA A 194 -29.10 7.76 13.37
N ASP A 195 -27.88 7.85 12.84
CA ASP A 195 -26.89 8.86 13.24
C ASP A 195 -26.74 10.02 12.22
N SER A 196 -27.42 9.95 11.07
CA SER A 196 -27.38 11.00 10.03
C SER A 196 -28.12 12.29 10.40
N SER A 197 -28.86 12.33 11.52
CA SER A 197 -29.54 13.52 12.05
C SER A 197 -28.62 14.50 12.77
N GLY A 198 -27.33 14.16 13.00
CA GLY A 198 -26.32 15.03 13.60
C GLY A 198 -25.32 15.54 12.57
N LYS A 199 -25.12 16.84 12.47
CA LYS A 199 -24.13 17.51 11.63
C LYS A 199 -22.73 16.92 11.86
N GLY A 200 -22.18 16.23 10.84
CA GLY A 200 -20.80 15.73 10.82
C GLY A 200 -20.56 14.58 11.82
N GLY A 201 -20.58 13.34 11.37
CA GLY A 201 -20.33 12.16 12.22
C GLY A 201 -19.09 12.35 13.09
N ALA A 202 -19.19 12.06 14.40
CA ALA A 202 -18.12 12.29 15.36
C ALA A 202 -16.85 11.50 14.94
N HIS A 203 -15.68 12.13 15.09
CA HIS A 203 -14.39 11.47 14.92
C HIS A 203 -14.32 10.22 15.81
N VAL A 204 -13.88 9.10 15.24
CA VAL A 204 -13.63 7.87 16.00
C VAL A 204 -12.21 7.92 16.54
N PRO A 205 -12.02 8.11 17.87
CA PRO A 205 -10.68 8.12 18.46
C PRO A 205 -9.96 6.79 18.21
N LEU A 206 -8.64 6.85 18.02
CA LEU A 206 -7.78 5.67 17.81
C LEU A 206 -8.05 4.56 18.85
N ALA A 207 -8.11 4.92 20.13
CA ALA A 207 -8.37 3.96 21.22
C ALA A 207 -9.75 3.30 21.09
N GLN A 208 -10.75 4.00 20.58
CA GLN A 208 -12.08 3.44 20.35
C GLN A 208 -12.11 2.55 19.12
N ALA A 209 -11.44 2.95 18.02
CA ALA A 209 -11.32 2.14 16.81
C ALA A 209 -10.63 0.79 17.10
N LEU A 210 -9.55 0.80 17.89
CA LEU A 210 -8.83 -0.43 18.28
C LEU A 210 -9.65 -1.38 19.15
N ARG A 211 -10.67 -0.87 19.85
CA ARG A 211 -11.59 -1.69 20.68
C ARG A 211 -12.72 -2.33 19.88
N ILE A 212 -12.92 -1.91 18.63
CA ILE A 212 -13.94 -2.52 17.77
C ILE A 212 -13.54 -3.98 17.52
N PRO A 213 -14.41 -4.96 17.87
CA PRO A 213 -14.07 -6.37 17.72
C PRO A 213 -13.73 -6.71 16.26
N GLY A 214 -12.59 -7.34 16.03
CA GLY A 214 -12.07 -7.71 14.71
C GLY A 214 -11.08 -6.71 14.11
N VAL A 215 -10.99 -5.48 14.62
CA VAL A 215 -10.03 -4.49 14.10
C VAL A 215 -8.59 -4.98 14.25
N LEU A 216 -8.21 -5.47 15.44
CA LEU A 216 -6.87 -6.02 15.63
C LEU A 216 -6.57 -7.21 14.69
N LEU A 217 -7.59 -7.99 14.32
CA LEU A 217 -7.40 -9.11 13.39
C LEU A 217 -7.07 -8.59 11.99
N VAL A 218 -7.80 -7.61 11.48
CA VAL A 218 -7.52 -7.04 10.15
C VAL A 218 -6.20 -6.28 10.13
N LEU A 219 -5.85 -5.56 11.21
CA LEU A 219 -4.57 -4.87 11.32
C LEU A 219 -3.39 -5.85 11.28
N THR A 220 -3.48 -6.95 12.03
CA THR A 220 -2.45 -7.98 12.04
C THR A 220 -2.35 -8.69 10.69
N ALA A 221 -3.48 -8.99 10.04
CA ALA A 221 -3.49 -9.59 8.71
C ALA A 221 -2.83 -8.67 7.68
N PHE A 222 -3.13 -7.36 7.74
CA PHE A 222 -2.61 -6.39 6.80
C PHE A 222 -1.12 -6.09 7.05
N PHE A 223 -0.71 -5.97 8.30
CA PHE A 223 0.70 -5.91 8.70
C PHE A 223 1.48 -7.12 8.16
N ALA A 224 0.98 -8.33 8.38
CA ALA A 224 1.64 -9.56 7.94
C ALA A 224 1.78 -9.61 6.42
N TYR A 225 0.75 -9.19 5.70
CA TYR A 225 0.80 -9.09 4.24
C TYR A 225 1.86 -8.09 3.77
N CYS A 226 1.85 -6.85 4.27
CA CYS A 226 2.81 -5.83 3.86
C CYS A 226 4.25 -6.18 4.27
N ALA A 227 4.41 -6.83 5.42
CA ALA A 227 5.68 -7.36 5.89
C ALA A 227 6.24 -8.43 4.94
N LEU A 228 5.41 -9.39 4.51
CA LEU A 228 5.85 -10.44 3.58
C LEU A 228 6.19 -9.86 2.20
N GLU A 229 5.33 -8.98 1.65
CA GLU A 229 5.53 -8.36 0.33
C GLU A 229 6.87 -7.61 0.29
N SER A 230 7.10 -6.71 1.26
CA SER A 230 8.32 -5.91 1.33
C SER A 230 9.58 -6.74 1.60
N THR A 231 9.47 -7.80 2.43
CA THR A 231 10.59 -8.71 2.68
C THR A 231 10.92 -9.51 1.41
N ALA A 232 9.92 -9.99 0.68
CA ALA A 232 10.13 -10.70 -0.57
C ALA A 232 10.77 -9.79 -1.63
N ILE A 233 10.29 -8.56 -1.78
CA ILE A 233 10.87 -7.57 -2.70
C ILE A 233 12.36 -7.36 -2.42
N LEU A 234 12.75 -7.24 -1.15
CA LEU A 234 14.13 -6.91 -0.79
C LEU A 234 15.06 -8.12 -0.78
N TRP A 235 14.58 -9.29 -0.33
CA TRP A 235 15.46 -10.42 -0.01
C TRP A 235 15.37 -11.62 -0.94
N ALA A 236 14.36 -11.71 -1.82
CA ALA A 236 14.19 -12.88 -2.69
C ALA A 236 15.40 -13.10 -3.62
N SER A 237 15.94 -12.04 -4.22
CA SER A 237 17.13 -12.15 -5.09
C SER A 237 18.34 -12.62 -4.28
N THR A 238 18.56 -12.07 -3.09
CA THR A 238 19.67 -12.49 -2.21
C THR A 238 19.56 -13.98 -1.86
N TYR A 239 18.37 -14.44 -1.44
CA TYR A 239 18.12 -15.85 -1.16
C TYR A 239 18.43 -16.74 -2.36
N LEU A 240 17.96 -16.38 -3.57
CA LEU A 240 18.22 -17.15 -4.78
C LEU A 240 19.72 -17.28 -5.11
N VAL A 241 20.46 -16.19 -4.93
CA VAL A 241 21.92 -16.19 -5.18
C VAL A 241 22.67 -16.97 -4.11
N THR A 242 22.40 -16.72 -2.83
CA THR A 242 23.23 -17.24 -1.72
C THR A 242 22.91 -18.69 -1.38
N ASP A 243 21.64 -19.09 -1.41
CA ASP A 243 21.20 -20.41 -0.94
C ASP A 243 20.86 -21.37 -2.08
N ARG A 244 20.49 -20.82 -3.26
CA ARG A 244 20.12 -21.63 -4.43
C ARG A 244 21.19 -21.62 -5.52
N GLY A 245 22.23 -20.78 -5.40
CA GLY A 245 23.31 -20.70 -6.39
C GLY A 245 22.87 -20.14 -7.75
N VAL A 246 21.68 -19.50 -7.83
CA VAL A 246 21.18 -18.88 -9.06
C VAL A 246 22.09 -17.72 -9.43
N ASP A 247 22.40 -17.55 -10.71
CA ASP A 247 23.18 -16.40 -11.15
C ASP A 247 22.47 -15.07 -10.85
N THR A 248 23.26 -14.03 -10.59
CA THR A 248 22.76 -12.74 -10.12
C THR A 248 21.78 -12.09 -11.10
N ALA A 249 22.00 -12.22 -12.41
CA ALA A 249 21.14 -11.61 -13.43
C ALA A 249 19.76 -12.31 -13.46
N THR A 250 19.75 -13.64 -13.42
CA THR A 250 18.52 -14.45 -13.34
C THR A 250 17.76 -14.18 -12.04
N ALA A 251 18.45 -14.15 -10.91
CA ALA A 251 17.82 -13.84 -9.62
C ALA A 251 17.17 -12.46 -9.61
N ALA A 252 17.84 -11.44 -10.15
CA ALA A 252 17.28 -10.10 -10.30
C ALA A 252 16.08 -10.04 -11.24
N ALA A 253 16.13 -10.78 -12.37
CA ALA A 253 15.03 -10.86 -13.31
C ALA A 253 13.77 -11.45 -12.66
N PHE A 254 13.90 -12.54 -11.90
CA PHE A 254 12.75 -13.17 -11.23
C PHE A 254 12.23 -12.34 -10.04
N ALA A 255 13.09 -11.62 -9.31
CA ALA A 255 12.63 -10.62 -8.34
C ALA A 255 11.81 -9.52 -9.03
N SER A 256 12.18 -9.09 -10.23
CA SER A 256 11.37 -8.16 -11.03
C SER A 256 10.05 -8.77 -11.49
N LEU A 257 10.04 -10.07 -11.86
CA LEU A 257 8.81 -10.79 -12.21
C LEU A 257 7.85 -10.93 -11.01
N PHE A 258 8.36 -11.03 -9.79
CA PHE A 258 7.52 -10.97 -8.58
C PHE A 258 6.74 -9.65 -8.52
N LEU A 259 7.42 -8.51 -8.72
CA LEU A 259 6.77 -7.18 -8.75
C LEU A 259 5.78 -7.04 -9.93
N LEU A 260 6.16 -7.54 -11.11
CA LEU A 260 5.26 -7.57 -12.27
C LEU A 260 4.05 -8.47 -12.00
N GLY A 261 4.24 -9.58 -11.29
CA GLY A 261 3.17 -10.46 -10.82
C GLY A 261 2.17 -9.73 -9.93
N ILE A 262 2.65 -8.91 -8.99
CA ILE A 262 1.80 -8.08 -8.14
C ILE A 262 1.03 -7.06 -8.99
N THR A 263 1.72 -6.26 -9.79
CA THR A 263 1.11 -5.16 -10.55
C THR A 263 0.15 -5.69 -11.62
N GLY A 264 0.59 -6.64 -12.43
CA GLY A 264 -0.21 -7.29 -13.47
C GLY A 264 -1.35 -8.11 -12.87
N GLY A 265 -1.09 -8.80 -11.77
CA GLY A 265 -2.10 -9.56 -11.03
C GLY A 265 -3.20 -8.67 -10.46
N ARG A 266 -2.87 -7.49 -9.92
CA ARG A 266 -3.86 -6.47 -9.50
C ARG A 266 -4.72 -5.99 -10.66
N PHE A 267 -4.09 -5.73 -11.81
CA PHE A 267 -4.82 -5.35 -13.01
C PHE A 267 -5.78 -6.46 -13.46
N LEU A 268 -5.32 -7.70 -13.54
CA LEU A 268 -6.15 -8.86 -13.92
C LEU A 268 -7.24 -9.14 -12.88
N ALA A 269 -6.91 -9.11 -11.59
CA ALA A 269 -7.89 -9.32 -10.52
C ALA A 269 -9.06 -8.33 -10.60
N GLY A 270 -8.82 -7.10 -11.08
CA GLY A 270 -9.87 -6.10 -11.29
C GLY A 270 -11.00 -6.58 -12.20
N PHE A 271 -10.77 -7.46 -13.16
CA PHE A 271 -11.83 -7.99 -14.03
C PHE A 271 -12.75 -9.01 -13.34
N PHE A 272 -12.27 -9.66 -12.28
CA PHE A 272 -12.97 -10.76 -11.61
C PHE A 272 -13.38 -10.41 -10.18
N ALA A 273 -12.82 -9.35 -9.59
CA ALA A 273 -12.98 -9.01 -8.18
C ALA A 273 -14.45 -8.90 -7.73
N ASP A 274 -15.28 -8.23 -8.53
CA ASP A 274 -16.70 -8.05 -8.23
C ASP A 274 -17.49 -9.37 -8.20
N ARG A 275 -17.03 -10.39 -8.94
CA ARG A 275 -17.68 -11.71 -9.01
C ARG A 275 -17.18 -12.65 -7.92
N ILE A 276 -15.89 -12.59 -7.62
CA ILE A 276 -15.22 -13.48 -6.65
C ILE A 276 -15.52 -13.02 -5.22
N GLY A 277 -15.49 -11.70 -4.98
CA GLY A 277 -15.67 -11.08 -3.68
C GLY A 277 -14.41 -11.08 -2.82
N ASP A 278 -14.32 -10.10 -1.91
CA ASP A 278 -13.12 -9.79 -1.14
C ASP A 278 -12.61 -10.98 -0.30
N THR A 279 -13.50 -11.71 0.35
CA THR A 279 -13.13 -12.85 1.22
C THR A 279 -12.40 -13.96 0.44
N LEU A 280 -12.91 -14.32 -0.74
CA LEU A 280 -12.28 -15.35 -1.57
C LEU A 280 -11.00 -14.85 -2.23
N LEU A 281 -10.91 -13.56 -2.58
CA LEU A 281 -9.70 -12.94 -3.08
C LEU A 281 -8.58 -12.96 -2.04
N ILE A 282 -8.86 -12.61 -0.79
CA ILE A 282 -7.90 -12.65 0.31
C ILE A 282 -7.44 -14.08 0.58
N ARG A 283 -8.39 -15.01 0.72
CA ARG A 283 -8.09 -16.43 0.98
C ARG A 283 -7.29 -17.05 -0.16
N GLY A 284 -7.75 -16.88 -1.39
CA GLY A 284 -7.10 -17.38 -2.60
C GLY A 284 -5.70 -16.76 -2.79
N GLY A 285 -5.57 -15.46 -2.52
CA GLY A 285 -4.28 -14.77 -2.55
C GLY A 285 -3.28 -15.39 -1.59
N PHE A 286 -3.60 -15.50 -0.30
CA PHE A 286 -2.72 -16.13 0.70
C PHE A 286 -2.44 -17.60 0.37
N ALA A 287 -3.42 -18.36 -0.11
CA ALA A 287 -3.21 -19.75 -0.53
C ALA A 287 -2.23 -19.84 -1.72
N THR A 288 -2.36 -18.96 -2.69
CA THR A 288 -1.45 -18.88 -3.84
C THR A 288 -0.04 -18.49 -3.40
N VAL A 289 0.10 -17.52 -2.48
CA VAL A 289 1.41 -17.18 -1.88
C VAL A 289 1.99 -18.40 -1.15
N ALA A 290 1.18 -19.13 -0.38
CA ALA A 290 1.64 -20.35 0.31
C ALA A 290 2.18 -21.40 -0.68
N VAL A 291 1.49 -21.60 -1.81
CA VAL A 291 1.98 -22.48 -2.89
C VAL A 291 3.32 -21.98 -3.43
N GLY A 292 3.43 -20.68 -3.72
CA GLY A 292 4.69 -20.06 -4.16
C GLY A 292 5.82 -20.30 -3.16
N VAL A 293 5.56 -20.09 -1.87
CA VAL A 293 6.55 -20.33 -0.78
C VAL A 293 6.98 -21.79 -0.71
N VAL A 294 6.04 -22.74 -0.82
CA VAL A 294 6.37 -24.17 -0.88
C VAL A 294 7.28 -24.47 -2.07
N LEU A 295 6.96 -23.95 -3.27
CA LEU A 295 7.80 -24.14 -4.45
C LEU A 295 9.22 -23.58 -4.26
N ILE A 296 9.34 -22.39 -3.61
CA ILE A 296 10.61 -21.77 -3.29
C ILE A 296 11.42 -22.63 -2.30
N ALA A 297 10.75 -23.25 -1.31
CA ALA A 297 11.36 -24.01 -0.26
C ALA A 297 11.80 -25.44 -0.66
N LEU A 298 11.26 -25.99 -1.78
CA LEU A 298 11.57 -27.36 -2.19
C LEU A 298 13.08 -27.53 -2.46
N PRO A 299 13.74 -28.51 -1.78
CA PRO A 299 15.18 -28.75 -1.92
C PRO A 299 15.46 -29.60 -3.18
N LEU A 300 15.15 -29.06 -4.34
CA LEU A 300 15.40 -29.73 -5.63
C LEU A 300 16.69 -29.22 -6.25
N GLU A 301 17.34 -30.05 -7.05
CA GLU A 301 18.55 -29.70 -7.80
C GLU A 301 18.30 -28.65 -8.88
N THR A 302 17.05 -28.52 -9.32
CA THR A 302 16.65 -27.51 -10.33
C THR A 302 16.04 -26.28 -9.67
N ASP A 303 16.48 -25.10 -10.09
CA ASP A 303 15.96 -23.81 -9.59
C ASP A 303 14.65 -23.38 -10.25
N VAL A 304 14.20 -24.08 -11.28
CA VAL A 304 12.98 -23.73 -12.04
C VAL A 304 11.76 -23.59 -11.12
N LEU A 305 11.60 -24.48 -10.13
CA LEU A 305 10.46 -24.40 -9.22
C LEU A 305 10.60 -23.25 -8.21
N ALA A 306 11.81 -22.93 -7.76
CA ALA A 306 12.03 -21.78 -6.88
C ALA A 306 11.74 -20.46 -7.61
N LEU A 307 12.20 -20.35 -8.86
CA LEU A 307 11.94 -19.21 -9.72
C LEU A 307 10.44 -19.07 -10.05
N ALA A 308 9.79 -20.18 -10.44
CA ALA A 308 8.34 -20.19 -10.68
C ALA A 308 7.56 -19.84 -9.42
N GLY A 309 8.02 -20.29 -8.25
CA GLY A 309 7.43 -20.02 -6.96
C GLY A 309 7.40 -18.52 -6.63
N LEU A 310 8.43 -17.76 -7.00
CA LEU A 310 8.42 -16.30 -6.86
C LEU A 310 7.33 -15.64 -7.70
N VAL A 311 7.17 -16.06 -8.95
CA VAL A 311 6.12 -15.51 -9.82
C VAL A 311 4.73 -15.83 -9.26
N VAL A 312 4.53 -17.10 -8.83
CA VAL A 312 3.27 -17.54 -8.19
C VAL A 312 3.00 -16.73 -6.92
N ALA A 313 4.02 -16.51 -6.08
CA ALA A 313 3.87 -15.69 -4.88
C ALA A 313 3.48 -14.25 -5.20
N GLY A 314 4.10 -13.64 -6.23
CA GLY A 314 3.76 -12.29 -6.69
C GLY A 314 2.30 -12.19 -7.17
N LEU A 315 1.84 -13.15 -7.96
CA LEU A 315 0.44 -13.22 -8.40
C LEU A 315 -0.52 -13.41 -7.20
N GLY A 316 -0.13 -14.22 -6.20
CA GLY A 316 -0.90 -14.42 -4.98
C GLY A 316 -1.01 -13.16 -4.12
N CYS A 317 0.05 -12.36 -4.04
CA CYS A 317 0.06 -11.07 -3.34
C CYS A 317 -0.91 -10.06 -3.94
N ALA A 318 -1.13 -10.12 -5.25
CA ALA A 318 -1.84 -9.09 -6.00
C ALA A 318 -3.21 -8.68 -5.43
N PRO A 319 -4.16 -9.60 -5.19
CA PRO A 319 -5.52 -9.24 -4.76
C PRO A 319 -5.65 -8.95 -3.26
N ILE A 320 -4.66 -9.32 -2.42
CA ILE A 320 -4.81 -9.30 -0.96
C ILE A 320 -4.99 -7.87 -0.43
N TYR A 321 -4.07 -6.96 -0.78
CA TYR A 321 -4.09 -5.57 -0.32
C TYR A 321 -5.41 -4.86 -0.70
N PRO A 322 -5.79 -4.81 -1.99
CA PRO A 322 -7.01 -4.15 -2.41
C PRO A 322 -8.27 -4.73 -1.75
N ALA A 323 -8.34 -6.06 -1.61
CA ALA A 323 -9.49 -6.73 -1.05
C ALA A 323 -9.65 -6.49 0.47
N ILE A 324 -8.55 -6.45 1.24
CA ILE A 324 -8.60 -6.11 2.67
C ILE A 324 -9.15 -4.69 2.86
N ILE A 325 -8.65 -3.71 2.11
CA ILE A 325 -9.12 -2.32 2.20
C ILE A 325 -10.57 -2.21 1.77
N HIS A 326 -10.93 -2.79 0.61
CA HIS A 326 -12.28 -2.72 0.07
C HIS A 326 -13.33 -3.38 0.98
N SER A 327 -12.97 -4.43 1.72
CA SER A 327 -13.87 -5.09 2.69
C SER A 327 -14.09 -4.30 3.99
N THR A 328 -13.24 -3.31 4.29
CA THR A 328 -13.28 -2.60 5.59
C THR A 328 -14.61 -1.91 5.88
N PRO A 329 -15.26 -1.17 4.97
CA PRO A 329 -16.57 -0.59 5.22
C PRO A 329 -17.68 -1.62 5.44
N VAL A 330 -17.56 -2.81 4.83
CA VAL A 330 -18.52 -3.91 5.02
C VAL A 330 -18.37 -4.55 6.39
N ASN A 331 -17.12 -4.77 6.82
CA ASN A 331 -16.81 -5.49 8.05
C ASN A 331 -17.03 -4.64 9.31
N PHE A 332 -16.89 -3.32 9.22
CA PHE A 332 -16.83 -2.41 10.39
C PHE A 332 -17.78 -1.21 10.29
N GLY A 333 -18.60 -1.12 9.24
CA GLY A 333 -19.49 0.01 8.99
C GLY A 333 -18.79 1.23 8.36
N ARG A 334 -19.58 2.03 7.67
CA ARG A 334 -19.09 3.21 6.92
C ARG A 334 -18.51 4.29 7.82
N ARG A 335 -19.15 4.47 9.00
CA ARG A 335 -18.74 5.48 10.00
C ARG A 335 -17.32 5.27 10.50
N SER A 336 -16.93 4.00 10.74
CA SER A 336 -15.61 3.66 11.29
C SER A 336 -14.57 3.41 10.21
N SER A 337 -14.96 3.24 8.94
CA SER A 337 -14.07 2.79 7.87
C SER A 337 -12.87 3.71 7.65
N GLN A 338 -13.07 5.04 7.66
CA GLN A 338 -11.98 5.99 7.47
C GLN A 338 -10.92 5.89 8.58
N ALA A 339 -11.36 5.79 9.84
CA ALA A 339 -10.45 5.65 10.97
C ALA A 339 -9.70 4.31 10.91
N ILE A 340 -10.41 3.21 10.59
CA ILE A 340 -9.82 1.87 10.51
C ILE A 340 -8.85 1.78 9.33
N ILE A 341 -9.19 2.34 8.15
CA ILE A 341 -8.28 2.36 7.00
C ILE A 341 -7.03 3.19 7.31
N GLY A 342 -7.18 4.32 8.01
CA GLY A 342 -6.01 5.08 8.47
C GLY A 342 -5.06 4.26 9.36
N ILE A 343 -5.62 3.46 10.28
CA ILE A 343 -4.82 2.57 11.14
C ILE A 343 -4.25 1.38 10.35
N GLN A 344 -5.01 0.85 9.37
CA GLN A 344 -4.52 -0.19 8.44
C GLN A 344 -3.30 0.30 7.66
N MET A 345 -3.35 1.54 7.12
CA MET A 345 -2.19 2.14 6.44
C MET A 345 -0.99 2.25 7.37
N ALA A 346 -1.20 2.74 8.60
CA ALA A 346 -0.12 2.81 9.59
C ALA A 346 0.47 1.42 9.90
N ALA A 347 -0.37 0.38 10.03
CA ALA A 347 0.07 -0.99 10.24
C ALA A 347 0.84 -1.54 9.02
N ALA A 348 0.37 -1.24 7.80
CA ALA A 348 1.02 -1.59 6.55
C ALA A 348 2.43 -0.99 6.46
N TYR A 349 2.56 0.32 6.65
CA TYR A 349 3.86 1.00 6.62
C TYR A 349 4.80 0.54 7.73
N THR A 350 4.25 0.20 8.90
CA THR A 350 5.05 -0.41 9.98
C THR A 350 5.59 -1.77 9.55
N GLY A 351 4.75 -2.62 8.95
CA GLY A 351 5.15 -3.94 8.46
C GLY A 351 6.22 -3.85 7.37
N SER A 352 5.97 -2.99 6.35
CA SER A 352 6.89 -2.79 5.23
C SER A 352 8.25 -2.25 5.65
N THR A 353 8.28 -1.40 6.68
CA THR A 353 9.51 -0.73 7.14
C THR A 353 10.32 -1.60 8.09
N LEU A 354 9.66 -2.36 8.98
CA LEU A 354 10.36 -3.10 10.04
C LEU A 354 10.67 -4.55 9.68
N ALA A 355 9.85 -5.21 8.86
CA ALA A 355 10.03 -6.64 8.59
C ALA A 355 11.29 -6.96 7.76
N PRO A 356 11.65 -6.21 6.68
CA PRO A 356 12.85 -6.49 5.92
C PRO A 356 14.15 -6.34 6.73
N PRO A 357 14.37 -5.28 7.54
CA PRO A 357 15.50 -5.20 8.44
C PRO A 357 15.51 -6.30 9.52
N LEU A 358 14.34 -6.65 10.08
CA LEU A 358 14.22 -7.75 11.04
C LEU A 358 14.69 -9.07 10.41
N PHE A 359 14.23 -9.37 9.18
CA PHE A 359 14.73 -10.53 8.45
C PHE A 359 16.25 -10.45 8.25
N GLY A 360 16.80 -9.28 7.91
CA GLY A 360 18.23 -9.07 7.75
C GLY A 360 19.02 -9.43 9.01
N VAL A 361 18.54 -9.01 10.19
CA VAL A 361 19.14 -9.38 11.47
C VAL A 361 19.04 -10.88 11.72
N LEU A 362 17.88 -11.49 11.49
CA LEU A 362 17.67 -12.92 11.67
C LEU A 362 18.55 -13.74 10.70
N SER A 363 18.64 -13.33 9.44
CA SER A 363 19.45 -14.01 8.43
C SER A 363 20.95 -13.92 8.69
N ALA A 364 21.41 -12.84 9.32
CA ALA A 364 22.81 -12.71 9.75
C ALA A 364 23.19 -13.77 10.82
N TRP A 365 22.24 -14.25 11.62
CA TRP A 365 22.44 -15.25 12.66
C TRP A 365 22.21 -16.68 12.17
N ALA A 366 21.12 -16.89 11.41
CA ALA A 366 20.67 -18.21 11.03
C ALA A 366 21.04 -18.60 9.58
N GLY A 367 21.43 -17.62 8.75
CA GLY A 367 21.59 -17.79 7.31
C GLY A 367 20.34 -17.40 6.52
N THR A 368 20.52 -17.09 5.23
CA THR A 368 19.43 -16.66 4.32
C THR A 368 18.45 -17.78 3.99
N TRP A 369 18.80 -19.05 4.23
CA TRP A 369 17.93 -20.22 4.03
C TRP A 369 16.60 -20.14 4.79
N ILE A 370 16.53 -19.34 5.88
CA ILE A 370 15.28 -19.12 6.64
C ILE A 370 14.24 -18.27 5.88
N PHE A 371 14.58 -17.71 4.70
CA PHE A 371 13.70 -16.84 3.93
C PHE A 371 12.33 -17.46 3.65
N PRO A 372 12.21 -18.67 3.09
CA PRO A 372 10.90 -19.27 2.86
C PRO A 372 10.10 -19.49 4.16
N LEU A 373 10.79 -19.86 5.25
CA LEU A 373 10.14 -20.04 6.55
C LEU A 373 9.61 -18.72 7.12
N PHE A 374 10.38 -17.64 7.01
CA PHE A 374 9.96 -16.31 7.46
C PHE A 374 8.71 -15.86 6.70
N ILE A 375 8.70 -16.00 5.37
CA ILE A 375 7.54 -15.68 4.55
C ILE A 375 6.35 -16.60 4.89
N ALA A 376 6.56 -17.91 5.10
CA ALA A 376 5.52 -18.87 5.48
C ALA A 376 4.84 -18.48 6.81
N VAL A 377 5.61 -18.04 7.80
CA VAL A 377 5.06 -17.55 9.09
C VAL A 377 4.16 -16.34 8.88
N LEU A 378 4.57 -15.38 8.04
CA LEU A 378 3.77 -14.19 7.74
C LEU A 378 2.50 -14.55 6.94
N VAL A 379 2.59 -15.48 5.99
CA VAL A 379 1.43 -16.02 5.26
C VAL A 379 0.44 -16.68 6.22
N ALA A 380 0.94 -17.58 7.09
CA ALA A 380 0.11 -18.27 8.07
C ALA A 380 -0.56 -17.29 9.04
N LEU A 381 0.17 -16.28 9.52
CA LEU A 381 -0.37 -15.22 10.38
C LEU A 381 -1.45 -14.42 9.67
N GLY A 382 -1.20 -13.95 8.44
CA GLY A 382 -2.15 -13.18 7.65
C GLY A 382 -3.43 -13.96 7.35
N LEU A 383 -3.29 -15.21 6.90
CA LEU A 383 -4.43 -16.08 6.61
C LEU A 383 -5.24 -16.41 7.88
N LEU A 384 -4.59 -16.80 8.97
CA LEU A 384 -5.24 -17.10 10.24
C LEU A 384 -6.05 -15.92 10.78
N MET A 385 -5.47 -14.72 10.74
CA MET A 385 -6.15 -13.52 11.21
C MET A 385 -7.33 -13.14 10.31
N SER A 386 -7.19 -13.30 9.00
CA SER A 386 -8.28 -13.08 8.03
C SER A 386 -9.42 -14.07 8.24
N GLU A 387 -9.13 -15.35 8.44
CA GLU A 387 -10.18 -16.38 8.69
C GLU A 387 -10.89 -16.16 10.03
N ARG A 388 -10.17 -15.78 11.08
CA ARG A 388 -10.78 -15.40 12.37
C ARG A 388 -11.71 -14.19 12.23
N LEU A 389 -11.31 -13.20 11.43
CA LEU A 389 -12.16 -12.04 11.13
C LEU A 389 -13.41 -12.47 10.37
N ASN A 390 -13.28 -13.29 9.32
CA ASN A 390 -14.41 -13.79 8.55
C ASN A 390 -15.41 -14.55 9.44
N GLY A 391 -14.92 -15.41 10.34
CA GLY A 391 -15.76 -16.12 11.30
C GLY A 391 -16.50 -15.18 12.26
N LEU A 392 -15.85 -14.11 12.71
CA LEU A 392 -16.46 -13.12 13.58
C LEU A 392 -17.55 -12.32 12.87
N VAL A 393 -17.29 -11.87 11.64
CA VAL A 393 -18.27 -11.14 10.80
C VAL A 393 -19.48 -12.00 10.48
N ALA A 394 -19.26 -13.28 10.12
CA ALA A 394 -20.35 -14.23 9.85
C ALA A 394 -21.26 -14.46 11.08
N ARG A 395 -20.69 -14.59 12.27
CA ARG A 395 -21.45 -14.74 13.52
C ARG A 395 -22.30 -13.51 13.84
N ARG A 396 -21.82 -12.30 13.60
CA ARG A 396 -22.60 -11.06 13.76
C ARG A 396 -23.79 -11.05 12.82
N ALA A 397 -23.56 -11.30 11.53
CA ALA A 397 -24.62 -11.34 10.53
C ALA A 397 -25.71 -12.40 10.85
N ALA A 398 -25.34 -13.52 11.47
CA ALA A 398 -26.27 -14.53 11.93
C ALA A 398 -27.09 -14.08 13.15
N GLY A 399 -26.43 -13.40 14.12
CA GLY A 399 -27.09 -12.85 15.30
C GLY A 399 -28.13 -11.79 14.96
N ASP A 400 -27.78 -10.87 14.05
CA ASP A 400 -28.67 -9.80 13.59
C ASP A 400 -29.92 -10.35 12.90
N ARG A 401 -29.77 -11.42 12.08
CA ARG A 401 -30.91 -12.12 11.46
C ARG A 401 -31.80 -12.83 12.48
N ALA A 402 -31.23 -13.45 13.51
CA ALA A 402 -32.00 -14.11 14.56
C ALA A 402 -32.79 -13.11 15.42
N GLY A 403 -32.23 -11.94 15.74
CA GLY A 403 -32.90 -10.88 16.45
C GLY A 403 -34.03 -10.21 15.66
N ALA A 404 -33.92 -10.16 14.31
CA ALA A 404 -34.96 -9.61 13.43
C ALA A 404 -36.17 -10.54 13.21
N VAL A 405 -36.05 -11.82 13.56
CA VAL A 405 -37.13 -12.83 13.37
C VAL A 405 -37.98 -13.02 14.64
N THR A 406 -37.67 -12.40 15.77
CA THR A 406 -38.52 -12.45 16.99
C THR A 406 -39.42 -11.21 17.01
N PRO A 407 -40.69 -11.26 16.49
CA PRO A 407 -41.69 -10.22 16.73
C PRO A 407 -42.17 -10.33 18.18
N ALA A 408 -42.29 -9.18 18.84
CA ALA A 408 -42.88 -9.04 20.16
C ALA A 408 -44.36 -9.38 20.17
#